data_f4cb721728bdde57d4102a17a835eadc
#
_entry.id   f4cb721728bdde57d4102a17a835eadc
#
_cell.length_a   1.000
_cell.length_b   1.000
_cell.length_c   1.000
_cell.angle_alpha   90.00
_cell.angle_beta   90.00
_cell.angle_gamma   90.00
#
_symmetry.space_group_name_H-M   'P 1'
#
loop_
_entity.id
_entity.type
_entity.pdbx_description
1 polymer ?
#
loop_
_entity_poly.entity_id
_entity_poly.type
_entity_poly.pdbx_seq_one_letter_code
_entity_poly.pdbx_strand_id
1 'polypeptide(L)'
;MTLLAPTRDEMVDAFLKSDGSYDGLFYTAVRTTGIFCIPSCRARKPLPQNVEFFETAREALISGYRPCLRCRPMESNNAAPEWLRPLLEAIEQDPRQRWRDAELQNLGLEPTRVRRHFQSKYGMTFQAYMRARRLAAAFTQIRAGAEIDDVVFDSGYESHSGFRDAFERVFGCPPGQAEGAGCVTIAWIETPIGPMVAGATETGVCLLEFSDRSMLETQLARVRKWFGARGGPSSGPAAKPVARGGPAAVPGENKYTRELRAQVDAYFAGERREFTVPLETSGTPFQEKVWAALRTIPYGETWSYADLAKRVGNPAAVRAVAKANGDNRISILIPCHRVIGSDGELTGYGGGLWRKRALLEREGAAGLTRGISRTC
;
A
#
# COMPACT_ATOMS: atom_id res chain seq x y z
N MET A 1 14.81 13.77 6.65
CA MET A 1 13.83 14.61 5.92
C MET A 1 12.87 15.18 6.95
N THR A 2 12.89 16.47 7.20
CA THR A 2 11.92 17.11 8.08
C THR A 2 10.64 17.31 7.26
N LEU A 3 9.58 16.59 7.58
CA LEU A 3 8.27 16.80 6.95
C LEU A 3 7.78 18.18 7.40
N LEU A 4 7.38 19.04 6.47
CA LEU A 4 6.71 20.27 6.82
C LEU A 4 5.37 19.95 7.49
N ALA A 5 5.13 20.54 8.65
CA ALA A 5 3.86 20.40 9.35
C ALA A 5 2.71 20.89 8.44
N PRO A 6 1.55 20.23 8.43
CA PRO A 6 0.38 20.67 7.69
C PRO A 6 -0.05 22.09 8.15
N THR A 7 -0.48 22.91 7.22
CA THR A 7 -1.05 24.22 7.57
C THR A 7 -2.38 24.04 8.31
N ARG A 8 -2.82 25.08 9.03
CA ARG A 8 -4.10 25.05 9.75
C ARG A 8 -5.27 24.74 8.82
N ASP A 9 -5.29 25.30 7.62
CA ASP A 9 -6.36 25.10 6.65
C ASP A 9 -6.36 23.65 6.12
N GLU A 10 -5.18 23.07 5.89
CA GLU A 10 -5.05 21.64 5.55
C GLU A 10 -5.52 20.74 6.68
N MET A 11 -5.21 21.06 7.93
CA MET A 11 -5.70 20.29 9.08
C MET A 11 -7.22 20.36 9.20
N VAL A 12 -7.83 21.53 8.98
CA VAL A 12 -9.29 21.72 8.98
C VAL A 12 -9.93 20.91 7.85
N ASP A 13 -9.40 20.98 6.64
CA ASP A 13 -9.93 20.24 5.49
C ASP A 13 -9.82 18.73 5.68
N ALA A 14 -8.65 18.25 6.11
CA ALA A 14 -8.41 16.84 6.43
C ALA A 14 -9.35 16.34 7.53
N PHE A 15 -9.54 17.14 8.58
CA PHE A 15 -10.48 16.81 9.65
C PHE A 15 -11.92 16.72 9.14
N LEU A 16 -12.40 17.68 8.34
CA LEU A 16 -13.77 17.70 7.83
C LEU A 16 -14.02 16.52 6.88
N LYS A 17 -13.05 16.16 6.05
CA LYS A 17 -13.11 15.04 5.10
C LYS A 17 -12.83 13.68 5.72
N SER A 18 -12.44 13.62 7.00
CA SER A 18 -11.96 12.38 7.66
C SER A 18 -10.82 11.72 6.88
N ASP A 19 -9.85 12.52 6.44
CA ASP A 19 -8.74 12.05 5.60
C ASP A 19 -7.71 11.29 6.43
N GLY A 20 -7.69 9.97 6.27
CA GLY A 20 -6.78 9.06 7.00
C GLY A 20 -5.31 9.22 6.60
N SER A 21 -5.01 9.87 5.48
CA SER A 21 -3.62 10.11 5.08
C SER A 21 -2.87 11.04 6.05
N TYR A 22 -3.61 11.83 6.83
CA TYR A 22 -3.06 12.72 7.86
C TYR A 22 -2.99 12.09 9.26
N ASP A 23 -3.40 10.84 9.43
CA ASP A 23 -3.31 10.16 10.72
C ASP A 23 -1.86 10.02 11.19
N GLY A 24 -1.58 10.50 12.40
CA GLY A 24 -0.24 10.54 12.96
C GLY A 24 0.59 11.81 12.64
N LEU A 25 0.12 12.67 11.73
CA LEU A 25 0.75 13.97 11.46
C LEU A 25 0.24 15.07 12.40
N PHE A 26 -1.01 14.96 12.81
CA PHE A 26 -1.62 15.84 13.81
C PHE A 26 -2.80 15.15 14.49
N TYR A 27 -3.26 15.74 15.57
CA TYR A 27 -4.41 15.31 16.35
C TYR A 27 -5.42 16.44 16.46
N THR A 28 -6.70 16.09 16.39
CA THR A 28 -7.81 17.03 16.53
C THR A 28 -8.44 16.92 17.89
N ALA A 29 -8.42 17.99 18.67
CA ALA A 29 -9.03 18.04 19.99
C ALA A 29 -10.28 18.93 19.99
N VAL A 30 -11.35 18.46 20.63
CA VAL A 30 -12.66 19.11 20.66
C VAL A 30 -12.86 19.77 22.02
N ARG A 31 -12.82 21.09 22.07
CA ARG A 31 -12.94 21.89 23.32
C ARG A 31 -14.19 21.56 24.11
N THR A 32 -15.32 21.37 23.43
CA THR A 32 -16.63 21.17 24.09
C THR A 32 -16.76 19.79 24.75
N THR A 33 -15.96 18.81 24.34
CA THR A 33 -16.03 17.43 24.88
C THR A 33 -14.79 17.00 25.63
N GLY A 34 -13.70 17.75 25.54
CA GLY A 34 -12.42 17.39 26.12
C GLY A 34 -11.79 16.14 25.49
N ILE A 35 -12.16 15.80 24.24
CA ILE A 35 -11.71 14.57 23.57
C ILE A 35 -10.80 14.93 22.40
N PHE A 36 -9.68 14.21 22.24
CA PHE A 36 -8.88 14.29 21.02
C PHE A 36 -8.97 13.01 20.19
N CYS A 37 -8.87 13.19 18.88
CA CYS A 37 -9.05 12.19 17.84
C CYS A 37 -7.92 12.25 16.81
N ILE A 38 -7.81 11.21 15.98
CA ILE A 38 -7.09 11.28 14.70
C ILE A 38 -7.96 11.94 13.61
N PRO A 39 -7.39 12.50 12.55
CA PRO A 39 -8.12 13.13 11.43
C PRO A 39 -9.19 12.23 10.82
N SER A 40 -8.91 10.94 10.61
CA SER A 40 -9.84 9.96 10.02
C SER A 40 -11.00 9.53 10.92
N CYS A 41 -11.09 10.03 12.15
CA CYS A 41 -12.13 9.62 13.10
C CYS A 41 -13.53 9.85 12.52
N ARG A 42 -14.35 8.78 12.49
CA ARG A 42 -15.75 8.82 12.00
C ARG A 42 -16.75 9.29 13.07
N ALA A 43 -16.31 9.92 14.15
CA ALA A 43 -17.21 10.56 15.09
C ALA A 43 -17.87 11.79 14.43
N ARG A 44 -19.02 12.23 15.00
CA ARG A 44 -19.68 13.45 14.54
C ARG A 44 -18.69 14.63 14.59
N LYS A 45 -18.55 15.33 13.49
CA LYS A 45 -17.63 16.47 13.39
C LYS A 45 -18.21 17.68 14.18
N PRO A 46 -17.46 18.25 15.10
CA PRO A 46 -17.79 19.53 15.72
C PRO A 46 -17.59 20.68 14.73
N LEU A 47 -18.08 21.86 15.07
CA LEU A 47 -17.78 23.07 14.31
C LEU A 47 -16.27 23.37 14.38
N PRO A 48 -15.62 23.79 13.28
CA PRO A 48 -14.18 24.04 13.23
C PRO A 48 -13.66 25.01 14.31
N GLN A 49 -14.47 25.98 14.71
CA GLN A 49 -14.16 26.94 15.80
C GLN A 49 -13.98 26.29 17.17
N ASN A 50 -14.51 25.08 17.36
CA ASN A 50 -14.39 24.31 18.62
C ASN A 50 -13.27 23.28 18.56
N VAL A 51 -12.42 23.31 17.51
CA VAL A 51 -11.35 22.35 17.31
C VAL A 51 -10.00 23.02 17.49
N GLU A 52 -9.13 22.33 18.22
CA GLU A 52 -7.70 22.61 18.31
C GLU A 52 -6.92 21.49 17.65
N PHE A 53 -5.74 21.83 17.13
CA PHE A 53 -4.85 20.88 16.49
C PHE A 53 -3.54 20.78 17.27
N PHE A 54 -3.04 19.56 17.41
CA PHE A 54 -1.80 19.25 18.13
C PHE A 54 -0.93 18.38 17.20
N GLU A 55 0.38 18.60 17.21
CA GLU A 55 1.32 17.80 16.43
C GLU A 55 1.48 16.39 17.03
N THR A 56 1.35 16.26 18.34
CA THR A 56 1.51 14.98 19.04
C THR A 56 0.33 14.67 19.95
N ALA A 57 0.04 13.38 20.13
CA ALA A 57 -0.94 12.92 21.11
C ALA A 57 -0.56 13.33 22.54
N ARG A 58 0.75 13.44 22.83
CA ARG A 58 1.27 13.87 24.12
C ARG A 58 0.89 15.32 24.42
N GLU A 59 1.03 16.22 23.45
CA GLU A 59 0.62 17.62 23.60
C GLU A 59 -0.87 17.73 23.90
N ALA A 60 -1.71 16.98 23.19
CA ALA A 60 -3.15 16.95 23.44
C ALA A 60 -3.46 16.45 24.87
N LEU A 61 -2.76 15.42 25.35
CA LEU A 61 -2.90 14.92 26.74
C LEU A 61 -2.49 15.97 27.77
N ILE A 62 -1.32 16.63 27.59
CA ILE A 62 -0.82 17.66 28.49
C ILE A 62 -1.77 18.85 28.54
N SER A 63 -2.43 19.16 27.42
CA SER A 63 -3.45 20.22 27.32
C SER A 63 -4.80 19.82 27.93
N GLY A 64 -4.89 18.64 28.56
CA GLY A 64 -6.06 18.20 29.31
C GLY A 64 -7.12 17.46 28.50
N TYR A 65 -6.83 17.10 27.25
CA TYR A 65 -7.73 16.31 26.43
C TYR A 65 -7.54 14.81 26.67
N ARG A 66 -8.63 14.05 26.70
CA ARG A 66 -8.58 12.59 26.79
C ARG A 66 -8.68 11.93 25.40
N PRO A 67 -8.06 10.75 25.20
CA PRO A 67 -8.13 10.06 23.93
C PRO A 67 -9.55 9.56 23.62
N CYS A 68 -9.93 9.63 22.37
CA CYS A 68 -11.19 9.10 21.86
C CYS A 68 -11.21 7.58 21.96
N LEU A 69 -12.25 7.01 22.59
CA LEU A 69 -12.43 5.56 22.72
C LEU A 69 -12.79 4.89 21.39
N ARG A 70 -13.27 5.65 20.40
CA ARG A 70 -13.68 5.13 19.10
C ARG A 70 -12.51 4.95 18.14
N CYS A 71 -11.68 5.99 17.95
CA CYS A 71 -10.54 5.95 17.04
C CYS A 71 -9.23 5.59 17.71
N ARG A 72 -9.17 5.56 19.05
CA ARG A 72 -8.01 5.19 19.87
C ARG A 72 -6.70 5.83 19.39
N PRO A 73 -6.60 7.16 19.44
CA PRO A 73 -5.52 7.92 18.82
C PRO A 73 -4.12 7.56 19.35
N MET A 74 -4.03 6.91 20.50
CA MET A 74 -2.77 6.43 21.06
C MET A 74 -2.26 5.13 20.43
N GLU A 75 -3.11 4.41 19.68
CA GLU A 75 -2.78 3.13 19.06
C GLU A 75 -2.46 3.28 17.56
N SER A 76 -2.56 4.48 17.00
CA SER A 76 -2.46 4.77 15.57
C SER A 76 -1.03 5.06 15.10
N ASN A 77 -0.12 4.07 15.21
CA ASN A 77 1.09 4.06 14.38
C ASN A 77 0.99 2.90 13.38
N ASN A 78 0.96 3.25 12.08
CA ASN A 78 0.86 2.27 10.98
C ASN A 78 2.11 1.40 10.82
N ALA A 79 3.22 1.74 11.44
CA ALA A 79 4.40 0.88 11.54
C ALA A 79 4.10 -0.38 12.37
N ALA A 80 4.76 -1.48 12.05
CA ALA A 80 4.71 -2.66 12.90
C ALA A 80 5.19 -2.29 14.30
N PRO A 81 4.45 -2.63 15.36
CA PRO A 81 4.87 -2.30 16.72
C PRO A 81 6.24 -2.89 17.03
N GLU A 82 7.06 -2.15 17.75
CA GLU A 82 8.43 -2.57 18.09
C GLU A 82 8.46 -3.95 18.77
N TRP A 83 7.46 -4.23 19.63
CA TRP A 83 7.33 -5.53 20.29
C TRP A 83 7.12 -6.71 19.31
N LEU A 84 6.62 -6.46 18.09
CA LEU A 84 6.35 -7.48 17.08
C LEU A 84 7.54 -7.72 16.15
N ARG A 85 8.50 -6.79 16.11
CA ARG A 85 9.65 -6.83 15.21
C ARG A 85 10.42 -8.16 15.26
N PRO A 86 10.75 -8.73 16.44
CA PRO A 86 11.47 -10.00 16.51
C PRO A 86 10.72 -11.15 15.81
N LEU A 87 9.39 -11.18 15.91
CA LEU A 87 8.57 -12.18 15.21
C LEU A 87 8.59 -11.98 13.70
N LEU A 88 8.47 -10.74 13.23
CA LEU A 88 8.49 -10.45 11.80
C LEU A 88 9.85 -10.80 11.18
N GLU A 89 10.94 -10.47 11.85
CA GLU A 89 12.30 -10.84 11.45
C GLU A 89 12.49 -12.36 11.39
N ALA A 90 12.04 -13.10 12.41
CA ALA A 90 12.11 -14.54 12.44
C ALA A 90 11.27 -15.20 11.32
N ILE A 91 10.09 -14.61 11.01
CA ILE A 91 9.24 -15.07 9.89
C ILE A 91 9.93 -14.82 8.53
N GLU A 92 10.64 -13.72 8.37
CA GLU A 92 11.38 -13.43 7.13
C GLU A 92 12.59 -14.38 6.97
N GLN A 93 13.28 -14.74 8.06
CA GLN A 93 14.40 -15.68 8.04
C GLN A 93 13.95 -17.09 7.70
N ASP A 94 12.86 -17.58 8.31
CA ASP A 94 12.26 -18.86 7.99
C ASP A 94 10.73 -18.78 7.88
N PRO A 95 10.20 -18.51 6.67
CA PRO A 95 8.76 -18.45 6.43
C PRO A 95 8.06 -19.81 6.60
N ARG A 96 8.80 -20.92 6.68
CA ARG A 96 8.27 -22.29 6.82
C ARG A 96 8.03 -22.67 8.28
N GLN A 97 8.68 -21.99 9.23
CA GLN A 97 8.56 -22.25 10.65
C GLN A 97 7.09 -22.27 11.11
N ARG A 98 6.75 -23.29 11.90
CA ARG A 98 5.45 -23.37 12.58
C ARG A 98 5.52 -22.61 13.89
N TRP A 99 4.63 -21.65 14.05
CA TRP A 99 4.51 -20.81 15.25
C TRP A 99 3.32 -21.28 16.08
N ARG A 100 3.56 -21.99 17.15
CA ARG A 100 2.58 -22.31 18.20
C ARG A 100 2.71 -21.28 19.33
N ASP A 101 1.85 -21.37 20.33
CA ASP A 101 1.88 -20.46 21.45
C ASP A 101 3.19 -20.50 22.25
N ALA A 102 3.78 -21.70 22.37
CA ALA A 102 5.06 -21.87 23.06
C ALA A 102 6.21 -21.15 22.32
N GLU A 103 6.29 -21.22 21.00
CA GLU A 103 7.31 -20.51 20.22
C GLU A 103 7.15 -19.00 20.31
N LEU A 104 5.90 -18.49 20.32
CA LEU A 104 5.64 -17.06 20.54
C LEU A 104 6.08 -16.62 21.95
N GLN A 105 5.78 -17.41 22.97
CA GLN A 105 6.18 -17.14 24.34
C GLN A 105 7.71 -17.15 24.52
N ASN A 106 8.41 -18.05 23.82
CA ASN A 106 9.88 -18.08 23.82
C ASN A 106 10.51 -16.81 23.24
N LEU A 107 9.80 -16.13 22.32
CA LEU A 107 10.18 -14.78 21.83
C LEU A 107 9.74 -13.63 22.77
N GLY A 108 9.20 -13.94 23.94
CA GLY A 108 8.66 -12.95 24.86
C GLY A 108 7.34 -12.33 24.40
N LEU A 109 6.60 -12.98 23.52
CA LEU A 109 5.36 -12.47 22.94
C LEU A 109 4.14 -13.15 23.55
N GLU A 110 3.12 -12.35 23.85
CA GLU A 110 1.84 -12.86 24.33
C GLU A 110 0.98 -13.28 23.12
N PRO A 111 0.62 -14.60 22.99
CA PRO A 111 -0.05 -15.14 21.80
C PRO A 111 -1.37 -14.45 21.45
N THR A 112 -2.17 -14.08 22.44
CA THR A 112 -3.45 -13.37 22.20
C THR A 112 -3.22 -11.97 21.64
N ARG A 113 -2.16 -11.29 22.07
CA ARG A 113 -1.77 -9.96 21.53
C ARG A 113 -1.35 -10.08 20.08
N VAL A 114 -0.57 -11.10 19.72
CA VAL A 114 -0.16 -11.39 18.34
C VAL A 114 -1.41 -11.66 17.47
N ARG A 115 -2.29 -12.58 17.89
CA ARG A 115 -3.53 -12.89 17.15
C ARG A 115 -4.39 -11.66 16.91
N ARG A 116 -4.59 -10.84 17.94
CA ARG A 116 -5.38 -9.60 17.85
C ARG A 116 -4.75 -8.59 16.88
N HIS A 117 -3.43 -8.45 16.91
CA HIS A 117 -2.71 -7.59 15.99
C HIS A 117 -2.91 -8.03 14.53
N PHE A 118 -2.69 -9.32 14.22
CA PHE A 118 -2.87 -9.82 12.86
C PHE A 118 -4.32 -9.68 12.37
N GLN A 119 -5.30 -9.96 13.22
CA GLN A 119 -6.70 -9.78 12.88
C GLN A 119 -7.05 -8.32 12.59
N SER A 120 -6.52 -7.38 13.40
CA SER A 120 -6.78 -5.94 13.25
C SER A 120 -6.04 -5.33 12.06
N LYS A 121 -4.76 -5.70 11.87
CA LYS A 121 -3.87 -5.08 10.88
C LYS A 121 -4.01 -5.69 9.49
N TYR A 122 -4.13 -7.02 9.42
CA TYR A 122 -4.13 -7.78 8.16
C TYR A 122 -5.51 -8.37 7.81
N GLY A 123 -6.51 -8.23 8.67
CA GLY A 123 -7.85 -8.78 8.46
C GLY A 123 -7.92 -10.31 8.51
N MET A 124 -6.85 -10.98 8.92
CA MET A 124 -6.75 -12.43 8.99
C MET A 124 -6.09 -12.90 10.28
N THR A 125 -6.32 -14.17 10.65
CA THR A 125 -5.65 -14.74 11.83
C THR A 125 -4.15 -14.92 11.57
N PHE A 126 -3.33 -14.90 12.63
CA PHE A 126 -1.90 -15.17 12.54
C PHE A 126 -1.60 -16.51 11.87
N GLN A 127 -2.35 -17.55 12.19
CA GLN A 127 -2.19 -18.87 11.58
C GLN A 127 -2.55 -18.90 10.08
N ALA A 128 -3.56 -18.12 9.66
CA ALA A 128 -3.91 -17.97 8.24
C ALA A 128 -2.79 -17.24 7.49
N TYR A 129 -2.21 -16.20 8.08
CA TYR A 129 -1.06 -15.47 7.54
C TYR A 129 0.14 -16.41 7.34
N MET A 130 0.53 -17.17 8.37
CA MET A 130 1.65 -18.10 8.30
C MET A 130 1.41 -19.24 7.28
N ARG A 131 0.17 -19.73 7.19
CA ARG A 131 -0.21 -20.72 6.15
C ARG A 131 -0.03 -20.15 4.75
N ALA A 132 -0.49 -18.93 4.51
CA ALA A 132 -0.34 -18.27 3.22
C ALA A 132 1.15 -18.06 2.86
N ARG A 133 2.00 -17.69 3.84
CA ARG A 133 3.44 -17.55 3.66
C ARG A 133 4.10 -18.88 3.25
N ARG A 134 3.79 -19.98 3.94
CA ARG A 134 4.32 -21.31 3.61
C ARG A 134 3.90 -21.77 2.22
N LEU A 135 2.62 -21.58 1.87
CA LEU A 135 2.12 -21.93 0.54
C LEU A 135 2.74 -21.08 -0.57
N ALA A 136 3.06 -19.79 -0.30
CA ALA A 136 3.77 -18.94 -1.24
C ALA A 136 5.20 -19.45 -1.50
N ALA A 137 5.91 -19.86 -0.46
CA ALA A 137 7.24 -20.46 -0.59
C ALA A 137 7.17 -21.78 -1.39
N ALA A 138 6.17 -22.64 -1.10
CA ALA A 138 5.91 -23.86 -1.83
C ALA A 138 5.62 -23.60 -3.33
N PHE A 139 4.78 -22.62 -3.63
CA PHE A 139 4.46 -22.22 -5.00
C PHE A 139 5.73 -21.84 -5.78
N THR A 140 6.61 -21.04 -5.17
CA THR A 140 7.87 -20.62 -5.79
C THR A 140 8.80 -21.80 -6.05
N GLN A 141 8.90 -22.76 -5.11
CA GLN A 141 9.71 -23.97 -5.26
C GLN A 141 9.20 -24.86 -6.40
N ILE A 142 7.88 -25.12 -6.45
CA ILE A 142 7.26 -25.94 -7.51
C ILE A 142 7.52 -25.30 -8.88
N ARG A 143 7.36 -23.99 -9.00
CA ARG A 143 7.66 -23.29 -10.26
C ARG A 143 9.13 -23.27 -10.64
N ALA A 144 10.02 -23.41 -9.67
CA ALA A 144 11.45 -23.57 -9.91
C ALA A 144 11.82 -25.03 -10.29
N GLY A 145 10.84 -25.94 -10.41
CA GLY A 145 11.03 -27.32 -10.81
C GLY A 145 11.30 -28.29 -9.65
N ALA A 146 11.04 -27.87 -8.39
CA ALA A 146 11.15 -28.78 -7.26
C ALA A 146 10.07 -29.86 -7.32
N GLU A 147 10.42 -31.08 -6.90
CA GLU A 147 9.48 -32.19 -6.82
C GLU A 147 8.38 -31.89 -5.79
N ILE A 148 7.12 -32.14 -6.18
CA ILE A 148 5.96 -31.80 -5.33
C ILE A 148 6.03 -32.54 -4.00
N ASP A 149 6.49 -33.77 -4.01
CA ASP A 149 6.60 -34.62 -2.82
C ASP A 149 7.51 -33.99 -1.76
N ASP A 150 8.67 -33.50 -2.17
CA ASP A 150 9.60 -32.79 -1.29
C ASP A 150 9.00 -31.53 -0.73
N VAL A 151 8.35 -30.74 -1.61
CA VAL A 151 7.73 -29.45 -1.24
C VAL A 151 6.59 -29.63 -0.24
N VAL A 152 5.81 -30.71 -0.31
CA VAL A 152 4.72 -31.01 0.64
C VAL A 152 5.24 -31.08 2.07
N PHE A 153 6.25 -31.91 2.29
CA PHE A 153 6.81 -32.13 3.63
C PHE A 153 7.61 -30.92 4.12
N ASP A 154 8.40 -30.31 3.26
CA ASP A 154 9.16 -29.08 3.55
C ASP A 154 8.25 -27.92 3.95
N SER A 155 7.05 -27.85 3.37
CA SER A 155 6.05 -26.84 3.73
C SER A 155 5.31 -27.18 5.02
N GLY A 156 5.67 -28.29 5.69
CA GLY A 156 5.14 -28.71 6.97
C GLY A 156 3.74 -29.31 6.89
N TYR A 157 3.35 -29.87 5.75
CA TYR A 157 2.13 -30.68 5.64
C TYR A 157 2.43 -32.15 5.92
N GLU A 158 1.47 -32.84 6.54
CA GLU A 158 1.59 -34.24 6.93
C GLU A 158 1.03 -35.18 5.84
N SER A 159 0.37 -34.63 4.83
CA SER A 159 -0.22 -35.39 3.73
C SER A 159 -0.33 -34.56 2.44
N HIS A 160 -0.21 -35.24 1.32
CA HIS A 160 -0.40 -34.67 -0.02
C HIS A 160 -1.80 -34.10 -0.23
N SER A 161 -2.85 -34.78 0.29
CA SER A 161 -4.22 -34.33 0.18
C SER A 161 -4.43 -33.00 0.94
N GLY A 162 -3.95 -32.90 2.18
CA GLY A 162 -4.04 -31.69 2.98
C GLY A 162 -3.29 -30.50 2.36
N PHE A 163 -2.11 -30.77 1.78
CA PHE A 163 -1.36 -29.76 1.03
C PHE A 163 -2.12 -29.33 -0.22
N ARG A 164 -2.57 -30.27 -1.05
CA ARG A 164 -3.28 -29.99 -2.29
C ARG A 164 -4.54 -29.16 -2.05
N ASP A 165 -5.37 -29.53 -1.06
CA ASP A 165 -6.59 -28.80 -0.72
C ASP A 165 -6.29 -27.38 -0.23
N ALA A 166 -5.22 -27.19 0.55
CA ALA A 166 -4.79 -25.88 1.01
C ALA A 166 -4.24 -25.04 -0.14
N PHE A 167 -3.46 -25.65 -1.03
CA PHE A 167 -2.88 -25.03 -2.21
C PHE A 167 -3.97 -24.58 -3.20
N GLU A 168 -4.89 -25.48 -3.56
CA GLU A 168 -6.03 -25.16 -4.44
C GLU A 168 -6.92 -24.05 -3.87
N ARG A 169 -7.13 -24.04 -2.56
CA ARG A 169 -7.90 -22.96 -1.90
C ARG A 169 -7.23 -21.60 -2.03
N VAL A 170 -5.91 -21.55 -2.03
CA VAL A 170 -5.13 -20.30 -2.13
C VAL A 170 -4.89 -19.93 -3.58
N PHE A 171 -4.46 -20.84 -4.43
CA PHE A 171 -4.01 -20.56 -5.80
C PHE A 171 -5.06 -20.85 -6.88
N GLY A 172 -6.17 -21.50 -6.51
CA GLY A 172 -7.25 -21.84 -7.46
C GLY A 172 -6.90 -22.95 -8.44
N CYS A 173 -5.76 -23.61 -8.28
CA CYS A 173 -5.31 -24.72 -9.10
C CYS A 173 -4.53 -25.75 -8.25
N PRO A 174 -4.48 -27.03 -8.64
CA PRO A 174 -3.64 -28.01 -7.95
C PRO A 174 -2.14 -27.74 -8.15
N PRO A 175 -1.26 -28.21 -7.25
CA PRO A 175 0.19 -27.98 -7.32
C PRO A 175 0.81 -28.33 -8.67
N GLY A 176 0.41 -29.43 -9.31
CA GLY A 176 0.90 -29.84 -10.62
C GLY A 176 0.50 -28.92 -11.80
N GLN A 177 -0.34 -27.91 -11.56
CA GLN A 177 -0.73 -26.89 -12.53
C GLN A 177 -0.23 -25.49 -12.16
N ALA A 178 0.70 -25.42 -11.21
CA ALA A 178 1.21 -24.14 -10.68
C ALA A 178 1.94 -23.30 -11.74
N GLU A 179 2.50 -23.92 -12.77
CA GLU A 179 3.17 -23.19 -13.88
C GLU A 179 2.25 -22.19 -14.59
N GLY A 180 0.96 -22.51 -14.72
CA GLY A 180 -0.04 -21.65 -15.35
C GLY A 180 -0.76 -20.69 -14.39
N ALA A 181 -0.52 -20.78 -13.12
CA ALA A 181 -1.19 -19.99 -12.10
C ALA A 181 -0.45 -18.67 -11.84
N GLY A 182 -1.19 -17.56 -11.84
CA GLY A 182 -0.67 -16.27 -11.41
C GLY A 182 -0.64 -16.17 -9.88
N CYS A 183 0.46 -15.66 -9.31
CA CYS A 183 0.55 -15.31 -7.90
C CYS A 183 1.05 -13.88 -7.76
N VAL A 184 0.41 -13.10 -6.88
CA VAL A 184 0.89 -11.76 -6.52
C VAL A 184 1.41 -11.81 -5.10
N THR A 185 2.71 -11.64 -4.95
CA THR A 185 3.35 -11.52 -3.65
C THR A 185 3.13 -10.12 -3.10
N ILE A 186 2.61 -10.04 -1.87
CA ILE A 186 2.30 -8.77 -1.19
C ILE A 186 3.31 -8.56 -0.05
N ALA A 187 4.04 -7.45 -0.12
CA ALA A 187 4.99 -7.02 0.90
C ALA A 187 4.61 -5.63 1.44
N TRP A 188 5.12 -5.29 2.62
CA TRP A 188 5.01 -3.94 3.19
C TRP A 188 6.36 -3.24 3.10
N ILE A 189 6.35 -1.98 2.69
CA ILE A 189 7.55 -1.13 2.61
C ILE A 189 7.30 0.08 3.51
N GLU A 190 8.12 0.23 4.54
CA GLU A 190 8.09 1.43 5.37
C GLU A 190 8.79 2.58 4.62
N THR A 191 8.16 3.75 4.64
CA THR A 191 8.73 4.95 4.02
C THR A 191 8.61 6.15 4.97
N PRO A 192 9.44 7.20 4.79
CA PRO A 192 9.34 8.43 5.59
C PRO A 192 7.99 9.13 5.52
N ILE A 193 7.19 8.84 4.48
CA ILE A 193 5.86 9.43 4.28
C ILE A 193 4.72 8.41 4.51
N GLY A 194 5.02 7.33 5.24
CA GLY A 194 4.08 6.31 5.68
C GLY A 194 4.25 4.97 4.97
N PRO A 195 3.66 3.91 5.53
CA PRO A 195 3.82 2.56 5.02
C PRO A 195 3.08 2.36 3.69
N MET A 196 3.70 1.58 2.81
CA MET A 196 3.16 1.21 1.51
C MET A 196 2.97 -0.30 1.39
N VAL A 197 1.97 -0.68 0.62
CA VAL A 197 1.73 -2.07 0.20
C VAL A 197 2.29 -2.23 -1.20
N ALA A 198 3.24 -3.13 -1.34
CA ALA A 198 3.84 -3.52 -2.61
C ALA A 198 3.24 -4.85 -3.08
N GLY A 199 2.97 -4.98 -4.37
CA GLY A 199 2.57 -6.23 -4.99
C GLY A 199 3.41 -6.50 -6.23
N ALA A 200 3.92 -7.72 -6.35
CA ALA A 200 4.67 -8.14 -7.53
C ALA A 200 4.28 -9.55 -7.95
N THR A 201 4.23 -9.76 -9.25
CA THR A 201 4.14 -11.07 -9.89
C THR A 201 5.54 -11.66 -10.08
N GLU A 202 5.63 -12.72 -10.86
CA GLU A 202 6.91 -13.32 -11.28
C GLU A 202 7.66 -12.48 -12.35
N THR A 203 7.00 -11.47 -12.92
CA THR A 203 7.53 -10.69 -14.04
C THR A 203 7.75 -9.22 -13.72
N GLY A 204 7.11 -8.70 -12.66
CA GLY A 204 7.29 -7.30 -12.28
C GLY A 204 6.35 -6.82 -11.19
N VAL A 205 6.51 -5.56 -10.85
CA VAL A 205 5.71 -4.85 -9.83
C VAL A 205 4.37 -4.45 -10.45
N CYS A 206 3.28 -4.85 -9.80
CA CYS A 206 1.91 -4.55 -10.23
C CYS A 206 1.12 -3.66 -9.24
N LEU A 207 1.68 -3.43 -8.06
CA LEU A 207 1.10 -2.57 -7.02
C LEU A 207 2.21 -1.90 -6.20
N LEU A 208 2.08 -0.61 -5.96
CA LEU A 208 2.77 0.12 -4.90
C LEU A 208 1.86 1.25 -4.45
N GLU A 209 1.27 1.11 -3.26
CA GLU A 209 0.24 2.05 -2.82
C GLU A 209 0.31 2.25 -1.31
N PHE A 210 -0.07 3.46 -0.84
CA PHE A 210 -0.11 3.73 0.60
C PHE A 210 -1.16 2.87 1.29
N SER A 211 -0.81 2.31 2.45
CA SER A 211 -1.65 1.34 3.17
C SER A 211 -2.94 1.96 3.72
N ASP A 212 -2.98 3.27 3.91
CA ASP A 212 -4.14 4.03 4.40
C ASP A 212 -4.99 4.66 3.28
N ARG A 213 -4.63 4.40 2.00
CA ARG A 213 -5.42 4.90 0.88
C ARG A 213 -6.85 4.34 0.92
N SER A 214 -7.85 5.21 0.88
CA SER A 214 -9.27 4.83 0.93
C SER A 214 -9.70 3.84 -0.17
N MET A 215 -8.98 3.83 -1.30
CA MET A 215 -9.24 2.92 -2.43
C MET A 215 -8.34 1.69 -2.47
N LEU A 216 -7.55 1.41 -1.43
CA LEU A 216 -6.61 0.27 -1.43
C LEU A 216 -7.32 -1.06 -1.70
N GLU A 217 -8.45 -1.32 -1.05
CA GLU A 217 -9.26 -2.54 -1.29
C GLU A 217 -9.69 -2.65 -2.75
N THR A 218 -10.12 -1.53 -3.36
CA THR A 218 -10.48 -1.48 -4.78
C THR A 218 -9.29 -1.79 -5.68
N GLN A 219 -8.10 -1.26 -5.35
CA GLN A 219 -6.87 -1.54 -6.10
C GLN A 219 -6.47 -3.02 -5.97
N LEU A 220 -6.54 -3.59 -4.77
CA LEU A 220 -6.29 -5.02 -4.55
C LEU A 220 -7.29 -5.90 -5.32
N ALA A 221 -8.58 -5.54 -5.34
CA ALA A 221 -9.58 -6.24 -6.14
C ALA A 221 -9.28 -6.16 -7.64
N ARG A 222 -8.81 -5.00 -8.15
CA ARG A 222 -8.37 -4.83 -9.53
C ARG A 222 -7.14 -5.69 -9.85
N VAL A 223 -6.14 -5.71 -8.96
CA VAL A 223 -4.96 -6.57 -9.10
C VAL A 223 -5.39 -8.04 -9.22
N ARG A 224 -6.26 -8.53 -8.34
CA ARG A 224 -6.83 -9.88 -8.42
C ARG A 224 -7.53 -10.13 -9.76
N LYS A 225 -8.33 -9.19 -10.23
CA LYS A 225 -9.05 -9.31 -11.50
C LYS A 225 -8.11 -9.39 -12.69
N TRP A 226 -7.06 -8.58 -12.74
CA TRP A 226 -6.18 -8.47 -13.90
C TRP A 226 -5.12 -9.57 -13.95
N PHE A 227 -4.58 -9.94 -12.82
CA PHE A 227 -3.52 -10.95 -12.73
C PHE A 227 -4.02 -12.34 -12.37
N GLY A 228 -5.35 -12.50 -12.13
CA GLY A 228 -6.01 -13.72 -11.67
C GLY A 228 -6.52 -14.68 -12.69
N ALA A 229 -6.79 -14.24 -13.84
CA ALA A 229 -7.46 -15.06 -14.86
C ALA A 229 -6.60 -15.30 -16.11
N ARG A 230 -5.34 -14.85 -16.10
CA ARG A 230 -4.48 -14.97 -17.30
C ARG A 230 -3.15 -15.59 -16.88
N GLY A 231 -2.93 -16.83 -17.25
CA GLY A 231 -1.57 -17.24 -17.61
C GLY A 231 -1.01 -16.16 -18.53
N GLY A 232 0.24 -15.74 -18.34
CA GLY A 232 0.92 -14.58 -18.90
C GLY A 232 0.54 -14.09 -20.32
N PRO A 233 1.22 -13.10 -20.90
CA PRO A 233 0.85 -12.39 -22.13
C PRO A 233 0.76 -13.26 -23.41
N SER A 234 0.81 -14.59 -23.30
CA SER A 234 0.76 -15.55 -24.42
C SER A 234 -0.60 -16.23 -24.63
N SER A 235 -1.67 -15.88 -23.89
CA SER A 235 -2.98 -16.51 -24.10
C SER A 235 -3.76 -15.78 -25.18
N GLY A 236 -3.74 -16.33 -26.39
CA GLY A 236 -4.66 -15.99 -27.48
C GLY A 236 -6.14 -16.26 -27.09
N PRO A 237 -7.12 -15.90 -27.98
CA PRO A 237 -8.56 -15.88 -27.68
C PRO A 237 -9.22 -17.22 -27.34
N ALA A 238 -8.47 -18.29 -27.12
CA ALA A 238 -8.97 -19.66 -26.90
C ALA A 238 -8.75 -20.22 -25.49
N ALA A 239 -8.25 -19.44 -24.54
CA ALA A 239 -8.07 -19.93 -23.16
C ALA A 239 -9.42 -20.04 -22.44
N LYS A 240 -9.82 -21.27 -22.07
CA LYS A 240 -11.01 -21.53 -21.24
C LYS A 240 -10.87 -20.77 -19.90
N PRO A 241 -11.96 -20.16 -19.38
CA PRO A 241 -11.91 -19.50 -18.09
C PRO A 241 -11.57 -20.53 -17.00
N VAL A 242 -10.42 -20.36 -16.35
CA VAL A 242 -10.07 -21.11 -15.15
C VAL A 242 -11.08 -20.74 -14.05
N ALA A 243 -11.55 -21.75 -13.35
CA ALA A 243 -12.61 -21.68 -12.34
C ALA A 243 -12.41 -20.54 -11.33
N ARG A 244 -13.53 -20.00 -10.85
CA ARG A 244 -13.76 -18.93 -9.88
C ARG A 244 -12.73 -18.77 -8.75
N GLY A 245 -11.51 -18.34 -9.06
CA GLY A 245 -10.49 -17.98 -8.09
C GLY A 245 -9.46 -17.12 -8.81
N GLY A 246 -9.41 -15.84 -8.50
CA GLY A 246 -8.35 -14.97 -8.99
C GLY A 246 -7.00 -15.35 -8.37
N PRO A 247 -5.86 -14.74 -8.79
CA PRO A 247 -4.56 -15.08 -8.25
C PRO A 247 -4.60 -14.87 -6.76
N ALA A 248 -3.97 -15.78 -6.09
CA ALA A 248 -3.70 -15.61 -4.69
C ALA A 248 -2.83 -14.36 -4.51
N ALA A 249 -3.32 -13.43 -3.73
CA ALA A 249 -2.47 -12.43 -3.12
C ALA A 249 -1.90 -13.07 -1.86
N VAL A 250 -0.62 -13.39 -1.87
CA VAL A 250 0.04 -14.04 -0.74
C VAL A 250 1.02 -13.10 -0.06
N PRO A 251 1.01 -13.00 1.26
CA PRO A 251 1.97 -12.18 1.96
C PRO A 251 3.37 -12.80 1.83
N GLY A 252 4.39 -11.98 1.58
CA GLY A 252 5.76 -12.43 1.46
C GLY A 252 6.62 -11.48 0.67
N GLU A 253 7.80 -11.94 0.28
CA GLU A 253 8.72 -11.23 -0.61
C GLU A 253 9.13 -12.13 -1.77
N ASN A 254 9.23 -11.54 -2.97
CA ASN A 254 9.87 -12.15 -4.12
C ASN A 254 11.03 -11.26 -4.61
N LYS A 255 11.67 -11.64 -5.70
CA LYS A 255 12.78 -10.87 -6.29
C LYS A 255 12.39 -9.40 -6.49
N TYR A 256 11.22 -9.14 -7.07
CA TYR A 256 10.80 -7.80 -7.46
C TYR A 256 10.31 -6.94 -6.29
N THR A 257 9.70 -7.53 -5.26
CA THR A 257 9.36 -6.77 -4.04
C THR A 257 10.61 -6.38 -3.26
N ARG A 258 11.67 -7.23 -3.23
CA ARG A 258 12.96 -6.89 -2.60
C ARG A 258 13.70 -5.81 -3.39
N GLU A 259 13.75 -5.94 -4.73
CA GLU A 259 14.35 -4.93 -5.60
C GLU A 259 13.61 -3.59 -5.48
N LEU A 260 12.28 -3.61 -5.47
CA LEU A 260 11.45 -2.43 -5.27
C LEU A 260 11.76 -1.75 -3.93
N ARG A 261 11.84 -2.52 -2.83
CA ARG A 261 12.19 -1.99 -1.51
C ARG A 261 13.52 -1.25 -1.56
N ALA A 262 14.57 -1.89 -2.07
CA ALA A 262 15.90 -1.28 -2.16
C ALA A 262 15.88 0.01 -3.01
N GLN A 263 15.12 0.03 -4.12
CA GLN A 263 15.00 1.22 -4.96
C GLN A 263 14.18 2.33 -4.29
N VAL A 264 13.14 2.01 -3.53
CA VAL A 264 12.35 2.98 -2.76
C VAL A 264 13.17 3.56 -1.61
N ASP A 265 13.92 2.74 -0.90
CA ASP A 265 14.82 3.19 0.16
C ASP A 265 15.88 4.15 -0.38
N ALA A 266 16.55 3.81 -1.49
CA ALA A 266 17.51 4.67 -2.18
C ALA A 266 16.87 5.97 -2.71
N TYR A 267 15.63 5.92 -3.21
CA TYR A 267 14.87 7.12 -3.60
C TYR A 267 14.65 8.03 -2.40
N PHE A 268 14.21 7.51 -1.27
CA PHE A 268 14.02 8.31 -0.06
C PHE A 268 15.35 8.72 0.61
N ALA A 269 16.46 8.05 0.38
CA ALA A 269 17.80 8.50 0.76
C ALA A 269 18.35 9.63 -0.13
N GLY A 270 17.80 9.84 -1.34
CA GLY A 270 18.29 10.84 -2.32
C GLY A 270 19.34 10.32 -3.27
N GLU A 271 19.60 9.04 -3.20
CA GLU A 271 20.63 8.33 -3.98
C GLU A 271 20.10 7.87 -5.35
N ARG A 272 18.76 7.86 -5.50
CA ARG A 272 18.09 7.37 -6.71
C ARG A 272 17.02 8.35 -7.19
N ARG A 273 16.97 8.57 -8.51
CA ARG A 273 15.96 9.40 -9.20
C ARG A 273 15.07 8.60 -10.16
N GLU A 274 15.55 7.46 -10.64
CA GLU A 274 14.86 6.61 -11.61
C GLU A 274 14.69 5.20 -11.06
N PHE A 275 13.58 4.56 -11.42
CA PHE A 275 13.28 3.20 -11.03
C PHE A 275 13.47 2.26 -12.22
N THR A 276 14.21 1.17 -11.99
CA THR A 276 14.56 0.18 -13.02
C THR A 276 13.84 -1.14 -12.85
N VAL A 277 13.18 -1.35 -11.70
CA VAL A 277 12.39 -2.57 -11.47
C VAL A 277 11.29 -2.69 -12.53
N PRO A 278 11.12 -3.87 -13.16
CA PRO A 278 10.07 -4.08 -14.15
C PRO A 278 8.67 -3.79 -13.60
N LEU A 279 7.86 -3.06 -14.36
CA LEU A 279 6.48 -2.75 -14.01
C LEU A 279 5.53 -3.60 -14.85
N GLU A 280 4.53 -4.16 -14.20
CA GLU A 280 3.46 -4.90 -14.83
C GLU A 280 2.14 -4.14 -14.63
N THR A 281 1.88 -3.21 -15.53
CA THR A 281 0.64 -2.44 -15.55
C THR A 281 -0.48 -3.25 -16.19
N SER A 282 -1.71 -3.01 -15.75
CA SER A 282 -2.89 -3.62 -16.37
C SER A 282 -4.07 -2.68 -16.23
N GLY A 283 -4.45 -2.07 -17.32
CA GLY A 283 -5.51 -1.09 -17.41
C GLY A 283 -6.26 -1.16 -18.73
N THR A 284 -7.20 -0.25 -18.93
CA THR A 284 -7.77 -0.03 -20.25
C THR A 284 -6.70 0.55 -21.20
N PRO A 285 -6.84 0.43 -22.52
CA PRO A 285 -5.88 1.02 -23.47
C PRO A 285 -5.64 2.52 -23.21
N PHE A 286 -6.67 3.24 -22.79
CA PHE A 286 -6.53 4.66 -22.44
C PHE A 286 -5.72 4.87 -21.16
N GLN A 287 -5.96 4.08 -20.11
CA GLN A 287 -5.18 4.15 -18.87
C GLN A 287 -3.71 3.84 -19.11
N GLU A 288 -3.41 2.78 -19.88
CA GLU A 288 -2.02 2.42 -20.25
C GLU A 288 -1.32 3.57 -20.98
N LYS A 289 -2.02 4.23 -21.91
CA LYS A 289 -1.50 5.40 -22.62
C LYS A 289 -1.20 6.56 -21.68
N VAL A 290 -2.07 6.82 -20.72
CA VAL A 290 -1.87 7.87 -19.68
C VAL A 290 -0.69 7.49 -18.78
N TRP A 291 -0.62 6.26 -18.29
CA TRP A 291 0.47 5.82 -17.40
C TRP A 291 1.83 5.79 -18.13
N ALA A 292 1.86 5.42 -19.38
CA ALA A 292 3.07 5.54 -20.22
C ALA A 292 3.52 7.01 -20.33
N ALA A 293 2.59 7.95 -20.56
CA ALA A 293 2.91 9.38 -20.61
C ALA A 293 3.37 9.91 -19.24
N LEU A 294 2.78 9.46 -18.13
CA LEU A 294 3.23 9.86 -16.79
C LEU A 294 4.70 9.50 -16.53
N ARG A 295 5.15 8.32 -16.99
CA ARG A 295 6.53 7.86 -16.82
C ARG A 295 7.56 8.70 -17.57
N THR A 296 7.13 9.54 -18.51
CA THR A 296 8.02 10.46 -19.23
C THR A 296 8.18 11.82 -18.55
N ILE A 297 7.47 12.09 -17.44
CA ILE A 297 7.66 13.32 -16.67
C ILE A 297 9.00 13.23 -15.91
N PRO A 298 9.97 14.11 -16.18
CA PRO A 298 11.26 14.04 -15.53
C PRO A 298 11.18 14.24 -14.01
N TYR A 299 12.19 13.74 -13.30
CA TYR A 299 12.36 13.99 -11.86
C TYR A 299 12.51 15.49 -11.61
N GLY A 300 11.72 16.03 -10.68
CA GLY A 300 11.73 17.46 -10.33
C GLY A 300 10.91 18.36 -11.27
N GLU A 301 10.25 17.79 -12.28
CA GLU A 301 9.35 18.53 -13.17
C GLU A 301 7.89 18.23 -12.86
N THR A 302 7.03 19.19 -13.23
CA THR A 302 5.58 19.03 -13.09
C THR A 302 4.87 19.37 -14.40
N TRP A 303 3.79 18.64 -14.71
CA TRP A 303 2.90 18.94 -15.82
C TRP A 303 1.51 19.27 -15.30
N SER A 304 0.76 20.09 -16.04
CA SER A 304 -0.66 20.23 -15.78
C SER A 304 -1.45 19.04 -16.35
N TYR A 305 -2.67 18.82 -15.84
CA TYR A 305 -3.58 17.85 -16.45
C TYR A 305 -3.88 18.14 -17.92
N ALA A 306 -3.86 19.42 -18.31
CA ALA A 306 -4.02 19.85 -19.70
C ALA A 306 -2.81 19.45 -20.56
N ASP A 307 -1.60 19.59 -20.05
CA ASP A 307 -0.39 19.17 -20.77
C ASP A 307 -0.34 17.64 -20.92
N LEU A 308 -0.71 16.89 -19.89
CA LEU A 308 -0.83 15.46 -19.98
C LEU A 308 -1.90 15.04 -21.02
N ALA A 309 -3.05 15.74 -21.07
CA ALA A 309 -4.09 15.49 -22.07
C ALA A 309 -3.61 15.73 -23.50
N LYS A 310 -2.84 16.81 -23.73
CA LYS A 310 -2.19 17.08 -25.05
C LYS A 310 -1.23 15.94 -25.42
N ARG A 311 -0.39 15.48 -24.48
CA ARG A 311 0.62 14.43 -24.74
C ARG A 311 0.00 13.08 -25.02
N VAL A 312 -1.14 12.75 -24.44
CA VAL A 312 -1.88 11.52 -24.81
C VAL A 312 -2.67 11.67 -26.12
N GLY A 313 -2.56 12.82 -26.80
CA GLY A 313 -3.17 13.07 -28.10
C GLY A 313 -4.67 13.39 -28.05
N ASN A 314 -5.19 13.80 -26.89
CA ASN A 314 -6.59 14.22 -26.76
C ASN A 314 -6.70 15.41 -25.75
N PRO A 315 -6.49 16.66 -26.21
CA PRO A 315 -6.53 17.83 -25.36
C PRO A 315 -7.89 18.05 -24.66
N ALA A 316 -8.97 17.54 -25.23
CA ALA A 316 -10.32 17.66 -24.64
C ALA A 316 -10.55 16.65 -23.48
N ALA A 317 -9.71 15.63 -23.35
CA ALA A 317 -9.90 14.54 -22.39
C ALA A 317 -9.36 14.83 -20.98
N VAL A 318 -9.22 16.08 -20.55
CA VAL A 318 -8.60 16.47 -19.26
C VAL A 318 -9.22 15.73 -18.07
N ARG A 319 -10.57 15.62 -18.00
CA ARG A 319 -11.25 14.88 -16.91
C ARG A 319 -10.97 13.37 -16.95
N ALA A 320 -10.93 12.78 -18.14
CA ALA A 320 -10.63 11.35 -18.30
C ALA A 320 -9.17 11.04 -17.95
N VAL A 321 -8.25 11.93 -18.33
CA VAL A 321 -6.83 11.86 -17.94
C VAL A 321 -6.67 11.99 -16.43
N ALA A 322 -7.36 12.94 -15.78
CA ALA A 322 -7.33 13.08 -14.33
C ALA A 322 -7.85 11.82 -13.61
N LYS A 323 -8.90 11.18 -14.14
CA LYS A 323 -9.39 9.90 -13.62
C LYS A 323 -8.36 8.78 -13.79
N ALA A 324 -7.76 8.65 -14.98
CA ALA A 324 -6.73 7.65 -15.24
C ALA A 324 -5.47 7.85 -14.39
N ASN A 325 -5.08 9.12 -14.16
CA ASN A 325 -4.02 9.49 -13.21
C ASN A 325 -4.35 9.04 -11.78
N GLY A 326 -5.58 9.27 -11.33
CA GLY A 326 -6.06 8.80 -10.01
C GLY A 326 -6.23 7.29 -9.91
N ASP A 327 -6.40 6.58 -11.02
CA ASP A 327 -6.49 5.12 -11.07
C ASP A 327 -5.11 4.42 -11.06
N ASN A 328 -4.00 5.19 -11.08
CA ASN A 328 -2.66 4.64 -10.93
C ASN A 328 -2.54 3.85 -9.62
N ARG A 329 -1.99 2.65 -9.71
CA ARG A 329 -1.79 1.73 -8.59
C ARG A 329 -0.33 1.45 -8.26
N ILE A 330 0.61 2.07 -9.00
CA ILE A 330 2.05 1.95 -8.77
C ILE A 330 2.59 3.35 -8.46
N SER A 331 2.20 3.85 -7.30
CA SER A 331 2.56 5.20 -6.84
C SER A 331 4.07 5.37 -6.78
N ILE A 332 4.56 6.59 -6.99
CA ILE A 332 5.98 6.98 -7.05
C ILE A 332 6.64 6.52 -8.36
N LEU A 333 6.64 5.23 -8.69
CA LEU A 333 7.26 4.68 -9.90
C LEU A 333 6.56 5.14 -11.18
N ILE A 334 5.23 5.23 -11.15
CA ILE A 334 4.43 5.96 -12.13
C ILE A 334 4.09 7.29 -11.48
N PRO A 335 4.77 8.39 -11.84
CA PRO A 335 4.81 9.60 -11.02
C PRO A 335 3.56 10.48 -11.20
N CYS A 336 2.39 9.95 -10.83
CA CYS A 336 1.13 10.69 -10.84
C CYS A 336 1.13 11.90 -9.89
N HIS A 337 2.05 11.95 -8.92
CA HIS A 337 2.28 13.10 -8.05
C HIS A 337 2.87 14.31 -8.79
N ARG A 338 3.54 14.12 -9.96
CA ARG A 338 4.11 15.20 -10.79
C ARG A 338 3.06 15.93 -11.64
N VAL A 339 1.77 15.52 -11.57
CA VAL A 339 0.69 16.21 -12.29
C VAL A 339 -0.07 17.11 -11.34
N ILE A 340 -0.11 18.42 -11.64
CA ILE A 340 -0.69 19.48 -10.80
C ILE A 340 -1.80 20.24 -11.53
N GLY A 341 -2.48 21.15 -10.86
CA GLY A 341 -3.42 22.09 -11.49
C GLY A 341 -2.71 23.04 -12.47
N SER A 342 -3.44 23.58 -13.43
CA SER A 342 -2.91 24.58 -14.37
C SER A 342 -2.57 25.92 -13.70
N ASP A 343 -3.09 26.15 -12.51
CA ASP A 343 -2.82 27.28 -11.63
C ASP A 343 -1.62 27.04 -10.68
N GLY A 344 -0.97 25.86 -10.78
CA GLY A 344 0.12 25.46 -9.90
C GLY A 344 -0.34 24.84 -8.56
N GLU A 345 -1.66 24.77 -8.32
CA GLU A 345 -2.20 24.21 -7.10
C GLU A 345 -2.10 22.67 -7.08
N LEU A 346 -1.87 22.14 -5.88
CA LEU A 346 -1.83 20.69 -5.67
C LEU A 346 -3.26 20.15 -5.62
N THR A 347 -3.61 19.33 -6.58
CA THR A 347 -4.93 18.68 -6.66
C THR A 347 -4.80 17.18 -6.88
N GLY A 348 -5.77 16.43 -6.38
CA GLY A 348 -6.02 15.03 -6.73
C GLY A 348 -4.82 14.08 -6.58
N TYR A 349 -4.55 13.60 -5.38
CA TYR A 349 -3.57 12.52 -5.16
C TYR A 349 -4.16 11.44 -4.26
N GLY A 350 -4.10 10.19 -4.70
CA GLY A 350 -4.70 9.06 -3.96
C GLY A 350 -4.07 8.81 -2.60
N GLY A 351 -2.81 9.16 -2.42
CA GLY A 351 -2.08 9.06 -1.16
C GLY A 351 -2.21 10.29 -0.24
N GLY A 352 -3.05 11.29 -0.60
CA GLY A 352 -3.19 12.53 0.16
C GLY A 352 -2.27 13.66 -0.33
N LEU A 353 -2.76 14.90 -0.29
CA LEU A 353 -2.06 16.06 -0.87
C LEU A 353 -0.72 16.35 -0.15
N TRP A 354 -0.63 16.11 1.15
CA TRP A 354 0.61 16.29 1.89
C TRP A 354 1.74 15.38 1.38
N ARG A 355 1.43 14.11 1.02
CA ARG A 355 2.41 13.19 0.41
C ARG A 355 2.81 13.65 -0.98
N LYS A 356 1.85 14.16 -1.75
CA LYS A 356 2.16 14.75 -3.06
C LYS A 356 3.14 15.90 -2.92
N ARG A 357 2.91 16.80 -1.96
CA ARG A 357 3.83 17.90 -1.64
C ARG A 357 5.19 17.36 -1.22
N ALA A 358 5.24 16.43 -0.26
CA ALA A 358 6.48 15.86 0.25
C ALA A 358 7.33 15.18 -0.85
N LEU A 359 6.68 14.51 -1.82
CA LEU A 359 7.35 13.93 -2.97
C LEU A 359 7.91 15.01 -3.90
N LEU A 360 7.12 16.03 -4.24
CA LEU A 360 7.55 17.12 -5.11
C LEU A 360 8.66 17.97 -4.49
N GLU A 361 8.60 18.28 -3.20
CA GLU A 361 9.66 18.96 -2.46
C GLU A 361 10.94 18.15 -2.43
N ARG A 362 10.80 16.84 -2.19
CA ARG A 362 11.95 15.93 -2.26
C ARG A 362 12.60 15.93 -3.63
N GLU A 363 11.80 15.99 -4.68
CA GLU A 363 12.27 16.03 -6.06
C GLU A 363 12.81 17.41 -6.47
N GLY A 364 12.66 18.43 -5.62
CA GLY A 364 13.09 19.79 -5.92
C GLY A 364 12.25 20.48 -7.00
N ALA A 365 10.98 20.07 -7.13
CA ALA A 365 10.09 20.61 -8.15
C ALA A 365 9.88 22.13 -7.96
N ALA A 366 10.19 22.91 -9.00
CA ALA A 366 10.01 24.35 -9.03
C ALA A 366 8.52 24.69 -9.18
N GLY A 367 8.11 25.84 -8.60
CA GLY A 367 6.75 26.40 -8.85
C GLY A 367 5.64 25.88 -7.94
N LEU A 368 5.98 25.16 -6.87
CA LEU A 368 4.99 24.89 -5.82
C LEU A 368 4.63 26.21 -5.13
N THR A 369 3.46 26.77 -5.45
CA THR A 369 2.93 27.91 -4.72
C THR A 369 2.76 27.48 -3.27
N ARG A 370 3.55 28.06 -2.36
CA ARG A 370 3.25 28.05 -0.93
C ARG A 370 1.86 28.63 -0.82
N GLY A 371 0.86 27.86 -0.40
CA GLY A 371 -0.49 28.33 -0.19
C GLY A 371 -0.47 29.58 0.67
N ILE A 372 -0.40 30.75 0.03
CA ILE A 372 -0.63 32.04 0.66
C ILE A 372 -2.13 32.16 0.66
N SER A 373 -2.70 31.99 1.86
CA SER A 373 -4.08 32.37 2.16
C SER A 373 -4.41 33.66 1.43
N ARG A 374 -5.27 33.61 0.40
CA ARG A 374 -6.00 34.77 0.00
C ARG A 374 -7.04 35.05 1.08
N THR A 375 -6.66 35.88 2.04
CA THR A 375 -7.60 36.63 2.84
C THR A 375 -8.44 37.51 1.91
N CYS A 376 -9.71 37.23 1.80
CA CYS A 376 -10.79 38.16 1.61
C CYS A 376 -11.94 37.74 2.50
#